data_e49a444f6c22491958bf8b12a826f3e6
#
_entry.id   e49a444f6c22491958bf8b12a826f3e6
#
_cell.length_a   1.000
_cell.length_b   1.000
_cell.length_c   1.000
_cell.angle_alpha   90.00
_cell.angle_beta   90.00
_cell.angle_gamma   90.00
#
_symmetry.space_group_name_H-M   'P 1'
#
loop_
_entity.id
_entity.type
_entity.pdbx_description
1 polymer ?
#
loop_
_entity_poly.entity_id
_entity_poly.type
_entity_poly.pdbx_seq_one_letter_code
_entity_poly.pdbx_strand_id
1 'polypeptide(L)'
;MNRKISGLITLILTLFIATAISAAENGPPKVGSSLPDIELPMLNNPVDLKYLGLPAGGKFFKINQVKAKILIIQIYSMYCPYCQAEAPNVNRLYSAIENSPALKDKIKIIGIGAGNTQFEVGTYKKKYTVALPLVPDDDFKIHKTMGEVRTPYFIAVKLSDSGKTEVIYSRLGALGNIDLFLAQLVKLSGLK
;
A
#
# COMPACT_ATOMS: atom_id res chain seq x y z
N MET A 1 -55.27 46.66 -38.01
CA MET A 1 -54.31 47.08 -36.98
C MET A 1 -53.84 45.81 -36.24
N ASN A 2 -52.86 45.10 -36.78
CA ASN A 2 -52.41 43.78 -36.30
C ASN A 2 -51.02 43.90 -35.67
N ARG A 3 -50.97 43.82 -34.36
CA ARG A 3 -49.69 43.72 -33.60
C ARG A 3 -49.27 42.28 -33.55
N LYS A 4 -48.17 41.87 -34.23
CA LYS A 4 -47.51 40.62 -34.12
C LYS A 4 -46.63 40.65 -32.84
N ILE A 5 -46.91 39.80 -31.86
CA ILE A 5 -46.11 39.58 -30.70
C ILE A 5 -45.13 38.43 -31.05
N SER A 6 -43.87 38.77 -31.22
CA SER A 6 -42.81 37.79 -31.45
C SER A 6 -42.32 37.27 -30.10
N GLY A 7 -42.69 36.04 -29.76
CA GLY A 7 -42.23 35.38 -28.56
C GLY A 7 -40.82 34.80 -28.74
N LEU A 8 -39.85 35.40 -28.07
CA LEU A 8 -38.48 34.88 -28.00
C LEU A 8 -38.42 33.74 -26.98
N ILE A 9 -38.39 32.49 -27.45
CA ILE A 9 -38.20 31.31 -26.58
C ILE A 9 -36.72 31.19 -26.35
N THR A 10 -36.26 31.56 -25.13
CA THR A 10 -34.89 31.37 -24.68
C THR A 10 -34.75 29.93 -24.17
N LEU A 11 -34.11 29.07 -24.95
CA LEU A 11 -33.76 27.71 -24.57
C LEU A 11 -32.58 27.73 -23.58
N ILE A 12 -32.84 27.58 -22.29
CA ILE A 12 -31.81 27.46 -21.28
C ILE A 12 -31.34 25.99 -21.29
N LEU A 13 -30.17 25.76 -21.93
CA LEU A 13 -29.47 24.49 -21.90
C LEU A 13 -28.72 24.34 -20.54
N THR A 14 -29.35 23.71 -19.57
CA THR A 14 -28.71 23.38 -18.29
C THR A 14 -27.73 22.23 -18.49
N LEU A 15 -26.43 22.56 -18.50
CA LEU A 15 -25.34 21.60 -18.55
C LEU A 15 -25.22 20.90 -17.16
N PHE A 16 -25.78 19.71 -17.05
CA PHE A 16 -25.57 18.84 -15.87
C PHE A 16 -24.12 18.34 -15.89
N ILE A 17 -23.24 18.99 -15.14
CA ILE A 17 -21.91 18.44 -14.83
C ILE A 17 -22.13 17.34 -13.80
N ALA A 18 -22.17 16.10 -14.27
CA ALA A 18 -22.14 14.93 -13.40
C ALA A 18 -20.75 14.85 -12.75
N THR A 19 -20.62 15.40 -11.55
CA THR A 19 -19.47 15.12 -10.69
C THR A 19 -19.55 13.63 -10.28
N ALA A 20 -18.74 12.79 -10.90
CA ALA A 20 -18.54 11.42 -10.44
C ALA A 20 -17.93 11.48 -9.03
N ILE A 21 -18.77 11.41 -8.00
CA ILE A 21 -18.33 11.13 -6.64
C ILE A 21 -17.86 9.69 -6.67
N SER A 22 -16.53 9.51 -6.74
CA SER A 22 -15.92 8.20 -6.53
C SER A 22 -16.21 7.82 -5.06
N ALA A 23 -17.26 7.05 -4.85
CA ALA A 23 -17.52 6.44 -3.56
C ALA A 23 -16.28 5.58 -3.26
N ALA A 24 -15.63 5.84 -2.12
CA ALA A 24 -14.58 4.96 -1.60
C ALA A 24 -15.20 3.57 -1.47
N GLU A 25 -14.78 2.61 -2.30
CA GLU A 25 -15.26 1.23 -2.20
C GLU A 25 -14.80 0.68 -0.84
N ASN A 26 -15.75 0.41 0.03
CA ASN A 26 -15.50 -0.25 1.31
C ASN A 26 -14.97 -1.67 1.05
N GLY A 27 -13.68 -1.88 1.16
CA GLY A 27 -13.05 -3.18 0.97
C GLY A 27 -11.56 -3.08 0.63
N PRO A 28 -10.87 -4.23 0.56
CA PRO A 28 -9.44 -4.26 0.26
C PRO A 28 -9.14 -3.73 -1.15
N PRO A 29 -7.95 -3.13 -1.36
CA PRO A 29 -7.53 -2.68 -2.67
C PRO A 29 -7.60 -3.82 -3.69
N LYS A 30 -8.29 -3.60 -4.82
CA LYS A 30 -8.51 -4.62 -5.86
C LYS A 30 -7.33 -4.65 -6.83
N VAL A 31 -6.98 -5.85 -7.31
CA VAL A 31 -5.98 -6.01 -8.38
C VAL A 31 -6.42 -5.21 -9.62
N GLY A 32 -5.50 -4.44 -10.19
CA GLY A 32 -5.74 -3.53 -11.31
C GLY A 32 -6.18 -2.11 -10.88
N SER A 33 -6.54 -1.89 -9.61
CA SER A 33 -6.86 -0.54 -9.12
C SER A 33 -5.60 0.22 -8.68
N SER A 34 -5.72 1.54 -8.54
CA SER A 34 -4.72 2.33 -7.82
C SER A 34 -4.82 2.07 -6.32
N LEU A 35 -3.67 2.08 -5.62
CA LEU A 35 -3.67 2.08 -4.17
C LEU A 35 -4.27 3.40 -3.66
N PRO A 36 -5.08 3.41 -2.59
CA PRO A 36 -5.51 4.64 -1.94
C PRO A 36 -4.31 5.52 -1.56
N ASP A 37 -4.48 6.85 -1.62
CA ASP A 37 -3.44 7.78 -1.16
C ASP A 37 -3.34 7.73 0.36
N ILE A 38 -2.29 7.12 0.86
CA ILE A 38 -2.00 6.98 2.29
C ILE A 38 -0.68 7.65 2.64
N GLU A 39 -0.65 8.28 3.80
CA GLU A 39 0.55 8.82 4.41
C GLU A 39 0.97 7.90 5.56
N LEU A 40 2.21 7.43 5.50
CA LEU A 40 2.80 6.56 6.49
C LEU A 40 3.67 7.38 7.44
N PRO A 41 3.67 7.11 8.76
CA PRO A 41 4.61 7.73 9.68
C PRO A 41 6.05 7.56 9.23
N MET A 42 6.86 8.65 9.30
CA MET A 42 8.26 8.60 8.93
C MET A 42 9.03 7.64 9.83
N LEU A 43 9.90 6.86 9.23
CA LEU A 43 10.77 5.93 9.94
C LEU A 43 11.90 6.69 10.65
N ASN A 44 12.22 6.26 11.87
CA ASN A 44 13.30 6.86 12.67
C ASN A 44 14.64 6.14 12.48
N ASN A 45 14.64 4.92 11.89
CA ASN A 45 15.84 4.13 11.68
C ASN A 45 16.50 4.48 10.34
N PRO A 46 17.77 4.98 10.33
CA PRO A 46 18.47 5.29 9.08
C PRO A 46 18.63 4.10 8.13
N VAL A 47 18.71 2.87 8.65
CA VAL A 47 18.80 1.65 7.84
C VAL A 47 17.49 1.42 7.09
N ASP A 48 16.34 1.58 7.76
CA ASP A 48 15.02 1.43 7.15
C ASP A 48 14.75 2.53 6.11
N LEU A 49 15.18 3.78 6.38
CA LEU A 49 15.11 4.89 5.42
C LEU A 49 15.94 4.60 4.17
N LYS A 50 17.19 4.18 4.35
CA LYS A 50 18.08 3.80 3.25
C LYS A 50 17.50 2.65 2.44
N TYR A 51 16.94 1.65 3.11
CA TYR A 51 16.31 0.48 2.47
C TYR A 51 15.16 0.90 1.54
N LEU A 52 14.31 1.83 1.97
CA LEU A 52 13.19 2.34 1.16
C LEU A 52 13.59 3.48 0.21
N GLY A 53 14.83 3.96 0.28
CA GLY A 53 15.31 5.09 -0.52
C GLY A 53 14.66 6.42 -0.16
N LEU A 54 14.25 6.57 1.10
CA LEU A 54 13.59 7.77 1.62
C LEU A 54 14.60 8.76 2.19
N PRO A 55 14.39 10.08 2.04
CA PRO A 55 15.20 11.08 2.71
C PRO A 55 14.95 11.06 4.22
N ALA A 56 15.94 11.47 4.99
CA ALA A 56 15.76 11.73 6.41
C ALA A 56 14.91 12.99 6.63
N GLY A 57 14.13 13.00 7.72
CA GLY A 57 13.28 14.14 8.10
C GLY A 57 11.84 14.03 7.59
N GLY A 58 11.01 15.00 8.01
CA GLY A 58 9.57 14.94 7.77
C GLY A 58 8.82 14.13 8.84
N LYS A 59 7.49 14.25 8.84
CA LYS A 59 6.61 13.52 9.77
C LYS A 59 6.00 12.28 9.11
N PHE A 60 5.79 12.36 7.79
CA PHE A 60 5.13 11.33 7.00
C PHE A 60 5.85 11.14 5.65
N PHE A 61 5.61 10.00 5.02
CA PHE A 61 5.98 9.73 3.64
C PHE A 61 4.84 9.02 2.91
N LYS A 62 4.80 9.11 1.59
CA LYS A 62 3.83 8.43 0.73
C LYS A 62 4.46 7.21 0.06
N ILE A 63 3.63 6.24 -0.28
CA ILE A 63 4.05 4.99 -0.94
C ILE A 63 4.82 5.25 -2.23
N ASN A 64 4.43 6.24 -3.03
CA ASN A 64 5.09 6.59 -4.29
C ASN A 64 6.48 7.24 -4.14
N GLN A 65 6.88 7.59 -2.92
CA GLN A 65 8.23 8.08 -2.63
C GLN A 65 9.25 6.94 -2.44
N VAL A 66 8.78 5.72 -2.21
CA VAL A 66 9.64 4.54 -2.05
C VAL A 66 10.37 4.24 -3.37
N LYS A 67 11.68 4.05 -3.29
CA LYS A 67 12.52 3.76 -4.45
C LYS A 67 12.52 2.26 -4.76
N ALA A 68 11.48 1.83 -5.45
CA ALA A 68 11.30 0.45 -5.90
C ALA A 68 10.43 0.42 -7.17
N LYS A 69 10.40 -0.72 -7.87
CA LYS A 69 9.42 -1.00 -8.93
C LYS A 69 8.18 -1.69 -8.37
N ILE A 70 8.37 -2.48 -7.30
CA ILE A 70 7.29 -3.15 -6.55
C ILE A 70 7.48 -2.87 -5.07
N LEU A 71 6.42 -2.47 -4.39
CA LEU A 71 6.35 -2.44 -2.94
C LEU A 71 5.37 -3.50 -2.45
N ILE A 72 5.84 -4.40 -1.60
CA ILE A 72 5.00 -5.34 -0.87
C ILE A 72 4.63 -4.68 0.46
N ILE A 73 3.34 -4.64 0.76
CA ILE A 73 2.79 -4.10 2.00
C ILE A 73 2.18 -5.27 2.76
N GLN A 74 2.66 -5.53 3.96
CA GLN A 74 2.02 -6.41 4.92
C GLN A 74 1.19 -5.58 5.89
N ILE A 75 -0.11 -5.84 6.01
CA ILE A 75 -0.92 -5.33 7.12
C ILE A 75 -0.97 -6.43 8.17
N TYR A 76 -0.46 -6.13 9.37
CA TYR A 76 -0.34 -7.07 10.47
C TYR A 76 -0.83 -6.44 11.78
N SER A 77 -1.00 -7.23 12.80
CA SER A 77 -1.10 -6.76 14.20
C SER A 77 -0.24 -7.64 15.09
N MET A 78 0.44 -7.03 16.06
CA MET A 78 1.24 -7.79 17.03
C MET A 78 0.40 -8.75 17.88
N TYR A 79 -0.89 -8.50 17.99
CA TYR A 79 -1.85 -9.32 18.73
C TYR A 79 -2.46 -10.46 17.90
N CYS A 80 -2.23 -10.48 16.59
CA CYS A 80 -2.78 -11.51 15.70
C CYS A 80 -1.90 -12.76 15.72
N PRO A 81 -2.39 -13.94 16.20
CA PRO A 81 -1.61 -15.18 16.24
C PRO A 81 -1.12 -15.62 14.86
N TYR A 82 -1.93 -15.42 13.82
CA TYR A 82 -1.55 -15.74 12.44
C TYR A 82 -0.41 -14.85 11.92
N CYS A 83 -0.36 -13.56 12.34
CA CYS A 83 0.76 -12.67 12.01
C CYS A 83 2.03 -13.09 12.72
N GLN A 84 1.92 -13.51 13.97
CA GLN A 84 3.05 -14.03 14.75
C GLN A 84 3.61 -15.31 14.11
N ALA A 85 2.75 -16.22 13.70
CA ALA A 85 3.14 -17.44 12.99
C ALA A 85 3.75 -17.18 11.60
N GLU A 86 3.32 -16.11 10.92
CA GLU A 86 3.81 -15.74 9.59
C GLU A 86 5.14 -14.95 9.63
N ALA A 87 5.53 -14.38 10.76
CA ALA A 87 6.74 -13.55 10.86
C ALA A 87 8.03 -14.24 10.35
N PRO A 88 8.30 -15.54 10.63
CA PRO A 88 9.46 -16.22 10.05
C PRO A 88 9.40 -16.30 8.52
N ASN A 89 8.22 -16.45 7.94
CA ASN A 89 8.01 -16.52 6.49
C ASN A 89 8.25 -15.17 5.83
N VAL A 90 7.78 -14.09 6.46
CA VAL A 90 8.03 -12.71 6.03
C VAL A 90 9.52 -12.37 6.10
N ASN A 91 10.23 -12.82 7.13
CA ASN A 91 11.69 -12.69 7.22
C ASN A 91 12.40 -13.44 6.09
N ARG A 92 11.94 -14.65 5.73
CA ARG A 92 12.46 -15.38 4.56
C ARG A 92 12.23 -14.63 3.26
N LEU A 93 11.04 -14.03 3.07
CA LEU A 93 10.75 -13.19 1.92
C LEU A 93 11.71 -12.00 1.84
N TYR A 94 11.88 -11.27 2.94
CA TYR A 94 12.83 -10.15 3.00
C TYR A 94 14.25 -10.61 2.62
N SER A 95 14.72 -11.70 3.21
CA SER A 95 16.07 -12.25 2.94
C SER A 95 16.20 -12.71 1.48
N ALA A 96 15.18 -13.36 0.92
CA ALA A 96 15.21 -13.80 -0.48
C ALA A 96 15.30 -12.61 -1.45
N ILE A 97 14.61 -11.51 -1.16
CA ILE A 97 14.70 -10.27 -1.95
C ILE A 97 16.11 -9.64 -1.82
N GLU A 98 16.59 -9.43 -0.59
CA GLU A 98 17.84 -8.71 -0.36
C GLU A 98 19.09 -9.50 -0.83
N ASN A 99 19.04 -10.84 -0.79
CA ASN A 99 20.11 -11.71 -1.28
C ASN A 99 20.10 -11.90 -2.80
N SER A 100 19.06 -11.43 -3.50
CA SER A 100 18.96 -11.52 -4.95
C SER A 100 19.43 -10.23 -5.63
N PRO A 101 20.58 -10.23 -6.34
CA PRO A 101 21.03 -9.06 -7.10
C PRO A 101 20.01 -8.56 -8.12
N ALA A 102 19.15 -9.46 -8.63
CA ALA A 102 18.11 -9.13 -9.60
C ALA A 102 16.90 -8.43 -8.98
N LEU A 103 16.64 -8.62 -7.67
CA LEU A 103 15.40 -8.18 -6.99
C LEU A 103 15.62 -7.07 -5.96
N LYS A 104 16.74 -7.04 -5.24
CA LYS A 104 16.99 -6.18 -4.06
C LYS A 104 16.75 -4.69 -4.31
N ASP A 105 17.01 -4.20 -5.53
CA ASP A 105 16.81 -2.79 -5.88
C ASP A 105 15.46 -2.55 -6.59
N LYS A 106 14.73 -3.61 -6.88
CA LYS A 106 13.45 -3.53 -7.60
C LYS A 106 12.24 -3.81 -6.72
N ILE A 107 12.40 -4.65 -5.68
CA ILE A 107 11.32 -5.05 -4.79
C ILE A 107 11.66 -4.63 -3.36
N LYS A 108 10.74 -3.95 -2.69
CA LYS A 108 10.83 -3.62 -1.28
C LYS A 108 9.60 -4.14 -0.53
N ILE A 109 9.77 -4.33 0.78
CA ILE A 109 8.67 -4.76 1.66
C ILE A 109 8.60 -3.86 2.89
N ILE A 110 7.37 -3.53 3.31
CA ILE A 110 7.08 -2.77 4.53
C ILE A 110 5.91 -3.41 5.26
N GLY A 111 5.93 -3.36 6.59
CA GLY A 111 4.80 -3.78 7.42
C GLY A 111 4.08 -2.59 8.04
N ILE A 112 2.74 -2.64 8.07
CA ILE A 112 1.86 -1.67 8.72
C ILE A 112 1.18 -2.37 9.90
N GLY A 113 1.46 -1.92 11.12
CA GLY A 113 0.93 -2.49 12.36
C GLY A 113 -0.44 -1.91 12.70
N ALA A 114 -1.52 -2.53 12.19
CA ALA A 114 -2.89 -2.10 12.44
C ALA A 114 -3.23 -2.17 13.94
N GLY A 115 -3.63 -1.02 14.52
CA GLY A 115 -3.88 -0.86 15.95
C GLY A 115 -2.63 -1.04 16.81
N ASN A 116 -1.44 -0.83 16.24
CA ASN A 116 -0.20 -0.93 17.00
C ASN A 116 0.48 0.44 17.13
N THR A 117 0.86 0.78 18.35
CA THR A 117 1.70 1.92 18.69
C THR A 117 3.15 1.70 18.24
N GLN A 118 3.96 2.75 18.22
CA GLN A 118 5.40 2.67 17.91
C GLN A 118 6.13 1.71 18.87
N PHE A 119 5.75 1.67 20.15
CA PHE A 119 6.33 0.75 21.14
C PHE A 119 6.00 -0.70 20.81
N GLU A 120 4.76 -0.99 20.44
CA GLU A 120 4.28 -2.33 20.10
C GLU A 120 4.92 -2.83 18.79
N VAL A 121 5.06 -1.96 17.78
CA VAL A 121 5.82 -2.26 16.56
C VAL A 121 7.26 -2.63 16.88
N GLY A 122 7.93 -1.85 17.76
CA GLY A 122 9.28 -2.15 18.22
C GLY A 122 9.39 -3.48 18.96
N THR A 123 8.40 -3.77 19.82
CA THR A 123 8.31 -5.04 20.57
C THR A 123 8.13 -6.24 19.61
N TYR A 124 7.23 -6.12 18.64
CA TYR A 124 7.03 -7.15 17.62
C TYR A 124 8.29 -7.37 16.79
N LYS A 125 8.92 -6.27 16.30
CA LYS A 125 10.16 -6.31 15.52
C LYS A 125 11.26 -7.06 16.28
N LYS A 126 11.44 -6.77 17.57
CA LYS A 126 12.42 -7.43 18.42
C LYS A 126 12.09 -8.91 18.69
N LYS A 127 10.84 -9.20 19.09
CA LYS A 127 10.40 -10.54 19.47
C LYS A 127 10.53 -11.56 18.33
N TYR A 128 10.18 -11.15 17.10
CA TYR A 128 10.18 -12.03 15.93
C TYR A 128 11.37 -11.77 14.99
N THR A 129 12.34 -10.98 15.42
CA THR A 129 13.57 -10.65 14.66
C THR A 129 13.23 -10.15 13.25
N VAL A 130 12.20 -9.28 13.16
CA VAL A 130 11.72 -8.77 11.86
C VAL A 130 12.71 -7.78 11.30
N ALA A 131 13.27 -8.08 10.11
CA ALA A 131 14.32 -7.27 9.48
C ALA A 131 13.78 -6.10 8.65
N LEU A 132 12.56 -6.23 8.10
CA LEU A 132 11.94 -5.19 7.25
C LEU A 132 11.50 -3.97 8.06
N PRO A 133 11.31 -2.79 7.39
CA PRO A 133 10.70 -1.62 7.99
C PRO A 133 9.27 -1.89 8.44
N LEU A 134 8.95 -1.44 9.66
CA LEU A 134 7.60 -1.51 10.22
C LEU A 134 7.15 -0.10 10.63
N VAL A 135 5.90 0.25 10.33
CA VAL A 135 5.26 1.51 10.73
C VAL A 135 4.05 1.26 11.64
N PRO A 136 3.81 2.10 12.63
CA PRO A 136 2.61 2.05 13.47
C PRO A 136 1.38 2.57 12.72
N ASP A 137 0.20 2.13 13.15
CA ASP A 137 -1.12 2.63 12.75
C ASP A 137 -2.05 2.48 13.96
N ASP A 138 -1.73 3.21 15.04
CA ASP A 138 -2.35 3.08 16.37
C ASP A 138 -3.82 3.50 16.39
N ASP A 139 -4.20 4.43 15.56
CA ASP A 139 -5.58 4.91 15.39
C ASP A 139 -6.36 4.19 14.28
N PHE A 140 -5.78 3.16 13.65
CA PHE A 140 -6.34 2.40 12.51
C PHE A 140 -6.63 3.25 11.27
N LYS A 141 -6.07 4.45 11.14
CA LYS A 141 -6.37 5.35 10.03
C LYS A 141 -5.94 4.76 8.70
N ILE A 142 -4.73 4.20 8.63
CA ILE A 142 -4.22 3.56 7.41
C ILE A 142 -5.02 2.28 7.15
N HIS A 143 -5.25 1.47 8.16
CA HIS A 143 -6.02 0.23 8.06
C HIS A 143 -7.45 0.46 7.55
N LYS A 144 -8.15 1.50 8.04
CA LYS A 144 -9.47 1.89 7.52
C LYS A 144 -9.42 2.29 6.06
N THR A 145 -8.43 3.09 5.68
CA THR A 145 -8.24 3.50 4.27
C THR A 145 -7.93 2.29 3.36
N MET A 146 -7.31 1.25 3.90
CA MET A 146 -7.01 -0.01 3.20
C MET A 146 -8.15 -1.03 3.25
N GLY A 147 -9.35 -0.62 3.68
CA GLY A 147 -10.57 -1.43 3.63
C GLY A 147 -10.77 -2.36 4.83
N GLU A 148 -10.20 -2.03 5.99
CA GLU A 148 -10.37 -2.76 7.26
C GLU A 148 -10.12 -4.27 7.13
N VAL A 149 -9.09 -4.64 6.39
CA VAL A 149 -8.76 -6.03 6.09
C VAL A 149 -8.41 -6.83 7.34
N ARG A 150 -8.77 -8.11 7.38
CA ARG A 150 -8.25 -9.02 8.41
C ARG A 150 -6.77 -9.26 8.21
N THR A 151 -6.05 -9.61 9.30
CA THR A 151 -4.59 -9.79 9.30
C THR A 151 -4.17 -11.25 9.45
N PRO A 152 -3.01 -11.67 8.88
CA PRO A 152 -2.15 -10.89 8.01
C PRO A 152 -2.78 -10.68 6.63
N TYR A 153 -2.55 -9.52 6.01
CA TYR A 153 -2.97 -9.21 4.65
C TYR A 153 -1.77 -8.73 3.84
N PHE A 154 -1.66 -9.16 2.60
CA PHE A 154 -0.56 -8.78 1.72
C PHE A 154 -1.08 -8.09 0.47
N ILE A 155 -0.47 -6.95 0.16
CA ILE A 155 -0.73 -6.19 -1.05
C ILE A 155 0.62 -5.97 -1.74
N ALA A 156 0.71 -6.23 -3.04
CA ALA A 156 1.85 -5.80 -3.82
C ALA A 156 1.42 -4.73 -4.82
N VAL A 157 2.20 -3.66 -4.87
CA VAL A 157 1.92 -2.46 -5.65
C VAL A 157 3.08 -2.23 -6.62
N LYS A 158 2.76 -2.10 -7.89
CA LYS A 158 3.69 -1.59 -8.90
C LYS A 158 3.76 -0.07 -8.79
N LEU A 159 4.98 0.44 -8.71
CA LEU A 159 5.27 1.87 -8.62
C LEU A 159 5.79 2.34 -9.97
N SER A 160 5.18 3.38 -10.54
CA SER A 160 5.64 4.01 -11.77
C SER A 160 6.48 5.25 -11.48
N ASP A 161 7.37 5.59 -12.40
CA ASP A 161 8.20 6.79 -12.31
C ASP A 161 7.34 8.09 -12.34
N SER A 162 6.09 8.01 -12.82
CA SER A 162 5.10 9.11 -12.79
C SER A 162 4.37 9.24 -11.44
N GLY A 163 4.72 8.45 -10.42
CA GLY A 163 4.07 8.43 -9.11
C GLY A 163 2.75 7.67 -9.06
N LYS A 164 2.31 7.05 -10.15
CA LYS A 164 1.10 6.21 -10.16
C LYS A 164 1.40 4.85 -9.51
N THR A 165 0.39 4.32 -8.84
CA THR A 165 0.43 2.99 -8.21
C THR A 165 -0.59 2.07 -8.88
N GLU A 166 -0.26 0.78 -8.99
CA GLU A 166 -1.16 -0.26 -9.48
C GLU A 166 -1.06 -1.48 -8.57
N VAL A 167 -2.17 -1.90 -8.01
CA VAL A 167 -2.25 -3.12 -7.18
C VAL A 167 -2.15 -4.33 -8.09
N ILE A 168 -1.10 -5.13 -7.92
CA ILE A 168 -0.87 -6.36 -8.71
C ILE A 168 -1.11 -7.64 -7.91
N TYR A 169 -1.25 -7.52 -6.59
CA TYR A 169 -1.56 -8.62 -5.68
C TYR A 169 -2.31 -8.07 -4.46
N SER A 170 -3.34 -8.78 -4.00
CA SER A 170 -4.13 -8.39 -2.82
C SER A 170 -4.77 -9.64 -2.24
N ARG A 171 -4.32 -10.10 -1.04
CA ARG A 171 -4.75 -11.36 -0.46
C ARG A 171 -4.65 -11.41 1.05
N LEU A 172 -5.67 -11.99 1.67
CA LEU A 172 -5.70 -12.37 3.08
C LEU A 172 -4.93 -13.68 3.33
N GLY A 173 -4.26 -13.76 4.48
CA GLY A 173 -3.64 -14.98 4.99
C GLY A 173 -2.14 -15.08 4.72
N ALA A 174 -1.58 -16.27 4.92
CA ALA A 174 -0.14 -16.52 4.77
C ALA A 174 0.31 -16.47 3.30
N LEU A 175 1.58 -16.11 3.09
CA LEU A 175 2.21 -16.06 1.75
C LEU A 175 2.39 -17.44 1.13
N GLY A 176 2.53 -18.49 1.97
CA GLY A 176 2.84 -19.83 1.51
C GLY A 176 4.29 -20.00 1.07
N ASN A 177 4.52 -20.60 -0.09
CA ASN A 177 5.86 -20.79 -0.63
C ASN A 177 6.41 -19.47 -1.18
N ILE A 178 7.53 -19.00 -0.62
CA ILE A 178 8.13 -17.70 -0.94
C ILE A 178 8.65 -17.63 -2.38
N ASP A 179 9.25 -18.70 -2.89
CA ASP A 179 9.79 -18.72 -4.25
C ASP A 179 8.68 -18.62 -5.29
N LEU A 180 7.58 -19.34 -5.07
CA LEU A 180 6.39 -19.26 -5.93
C LEU A 180 5.74 -17.86 -5.85
N PHE A 181 5.67 -17.28 -4.66
CA PHE A 181 5.15 -15.93 -4.47
C PHE A 181 5.99 -14.89 -5.21
N LEU A 182 7.33 -14.94 -5.08
CA LEU A 182 8.23 -14.03 -5.78
C LEU A 182 8.15 -14.22 -7.31
N ALA A 183 8.15 -15.45 -7.79
CA ALA A 183 7.99 -15.75 -9.22
C ALA A 183 6.67 -15.19 -9.76
N GLN A 184 5.57 -15.31 -9.00
CA GLN A 184 4.27 -14.73 -9.35
C GLN A 184 4.35 -13.20 -9.43
N LEU A 185 4.96 -12.52 -8.44
CA LEU A 185 5.11 -11.06 -8.44
C LEU A 185 5.95 -10.57 -9.62
N VAL A 186 7.07 -11.22 -9.91
CA VAL A 186 7.92 -10.89 -11.07
C VAL A 186 7.12 -11.01 -12.36
N LYS A 187 6.36 -12.09 -12.54
CA LYS A 187 5.49 -12.29 -13.70
C LYS A 187 4.42 -11.20 -13.83
N LEU A 188 3.69 -10.90 -12.74
CA LEU A 188 2.59 -9.91 -12.72
C LEU A 188 3.10 -8.48 -12.96
N SER A 189 4.30 -8.16 -12.49
CA SER A 189 4.88 -6.82 -12.63
C SER A 189 5.51 -6.57 -13.99
N GLY A 190 5.83 -7.61 -14.76
CA GLY A 190 6.61 -7.52 -16.00
C GLY A 190 8.09 -7.20 -15.77
N LEU A 191 8.61 -7.39 -14.56
CA LEU A 191 10.04 -7.26 -14.27
C LEU A 191 10.83 -8.34 -15.04
N LYS A 192 11.91 -7.90 -15.71
CA LYS A 192 12.89 -8.74 -16.37
C LYS A 192 14.14 -8.85 -15.53
#